data_6441e1c4925ea298941550dbad9d05d3
#
_entry.id   6441e1c4925ea298941550dbad9d05d3
#
_cell.length_a   1.000
_cell.length_b   1.000
_cell.length_c   1.000
_cell.angle_alpha   90.00
_cell.angle_beta   90.00
_cell.angle_gamma   90.00
#
_symmetry.space_group_name_H-M   'P 1'
#
loop_
_entity.id
_entity.type
_entity.pdbx_description
1 polymer ?
#
loop_
_entity_poly.entity_id
_entity_poly.type
_entity_poly.pdbx_seq_one_letter_code
_entity_poly.pdbx_strand_id
1 'polypeptide(L)'
;MSNEYLWYIPNEVRPGHRGDDTVGDHNSLETLTRQALALEENGWTGALIGTGWGRPDTFTVATALAAKTTSFEPLVAVRPGYWRPAHFASAASTLDHLTGGRLRVNIVSGKDDLGAYGDADAEQSDRYARTGEFIELVRRLWTEEDVTYRGEHFHVEHSTVVPRIEQRGERRHPLLYFGGASPAAEGVAATHADVQLFWGETLDGVRERIQRLRVLSDEVGRELPALQFGLRITTFVRDTTDLAWRDAETRVAQMAAQHSDNGRGEHGSLPVNPHRRAAVGQQRLLDLAERGDVLDDKRRRP
;
A
#
# COMPACT_ATOMS: atom_id res chain seq x y z
N MET A 1 1.95 -3.12 22.90
CA MET A 1 1.56 -3.44 21.50
C MET A 1 2.69 -4.25 20.90
N SER A 2 2.40 -5.42 20.33
CA SER A 2 3.37 -6.20 19.57
C SER A 2 3.52 -5.59 18.18
N ASN A 3 4.73 -5.65 17.61
CA ASN A 3 4.93 -5.28 16.21
C ASN A 3 4.30 -6.34 15.32
N GLU A 4 3.68 -5.92 14.23
CA GLU A 4 3.20 -6.79 13.16
C GLU A 4 4.18 -6.74 11.99
N TYR A 5 4.37 -7.88 11.33
CA TYR A 5 5.27 -8.01 10.19
C TYR A 5 4.46 -8.41 8.96
N LEU A 6 4.53 -7.57 7.95
CA LEU A 6 3.89 -7.79 6.65
C LEU A 6 4.96 -7.84 5.58
N TRP A 7 4.91 -8.87 4.74
CA TRP A 7 5.76 -8.95 3.56
C TRP A 7 5.22 -8.05 2.44
N TYR A 8 5.91 -8.03 1.32
CA TYR A 8 5.42 -7.42 0.10
C TYR A 8 5.45 -8.42 -1.04
N ILE A 9 4.29 -8.74 -1.59
CA ILE A 9 4.15 -9.48 -2.83
C ILE A 9 4.04 -8.45 -3.96
N PRO A 10 5.06 -8.33 -4.83
CA PRO A 10 5.11 -7.27 -5.85
C PRO A 10 3.91 -7.27 -6.78
N ASN A 11 3.38 -8.45 -7.08
CA ASN A 11 2.25 -8.60 -7.99
C ASN A 11 2.55 -7.89 -9.33
N GLU A 12 3.69 -8.21 -9.93
CA GLU A 12 4.19 -7.61 -11.17
C GLU A 12 4.32 -8.67 -12.26
N VAL A 13 4.07 -8.29 -13.50
CA VAL A 13 4.18 -9.22 -14.65
C VAL A 13 5.59 -9.33 -15.20
N ARG A 14 6.51 -8.48 -14.75
CA ARG A 14 7.89 -8.45 -15.24
C ARG A 14 8.87 -8.46 -14.08
N PRO A 15 9.98 -9.22 -14.18
CA PRO A 15 11.08 -9.19 -13.23
C PRO A 15 11.92 -7.91 -13.35
N GLY A 16 12.88 -7.72 -12.45
CA GLY A 16 13.88 -6.66 -12.57
C GLY A 16 13.47 -5.28 -12.07
N HIS A 17 12.36 -5.19 -11.36
CA HIS A 17 11.90 -3.94 -10.79
C HIS A 17 12.61 -3.61 -9.50
N ARG A 18 13.66 -3.11 -9.35
CA ARG A 18 14.51 -2.76 -8.19
C ARG A 18 15.81 -3.55 -8.15
N GLY A 19 16.34 -3.88 -9.33
CA GLY A 19 17.60 -4.60 -9.42
C GLY A 19 17.53 -6.06 -8.94
N ASP A 20 16.35 -6.65 -8.84
CA ASP A 20 16.24 -8.07 -8.54
C ASP A 20 16.45 -8.92 -9.80
N ASP A 21 16.97 -10.12 -9.60
CA ASP A 21 17.20 -11.11 -10.66
C ASP A 21 16.01 -12.08 -10.83
N THR A 22 14.84 -11.69 -10.35
CA THR A 22 13.65 -12.52 -10.45
C THR A 22 13.32 -12.82 -11.89
N VAL A 23 13.34 -14.07 -12.27
CA VAL A 23 13.09 -14.55 -13.62
C VAL A 23 11.90 -15.50 -13.65
N GLY A 24 11.23 -15.58 -14.79
CA GLY A 24 10.25 -16.62 -15.05
C GLY A 24 8.91 -16.40 -14.37
N ASP A 25 8.49 -17.32 -13.56
CA ASP A 25 7.12 -17.52 -13.07
C ASP A 25 6.79 -16.79 -11.74
N HIS A 26 7.43 -15.65 -11.48
CA HIS A 26 7.26 -14.89 -10.21
C HIS A 26 5.79 -14.54 -9.87
N ASN A 27 4.88 -14.53 -10.84
CA ASN A 27 3.44 -14.37 -10.65
C ASN A 27 2.64 -15.67 -10.84
N SER A 28 3.27 -16.82 -10.92
CA SER A 28 2.52 -18.07 -10.97
C SER A 28 1.79 -18.31 -9.65
N LEU A 29 0.64 -18.99 -9.73
CA LEU A 29 -0.12 -19.35 -8.52
C LEU A 29 0.74 -20.18 -7.56
N GLU A 30 1.60 -21.04 -8.10
CA GLU A 30 2.52 -21.86 -7.31
C GLU A 30 3.52 -20.99 -6.53
N THR A 31 4.21 -20.07 -7.18
CA THR A 31 5.20 -19.17 -6.54
C THR A 31 4.54 -18.27 -5.51
N LEU A 32 3.41 -17.65 -5.84
CA LEU A 32 2.68 -16.79 -4.91
C LEU A 32 2.15 -17.58 -3.71
N THR A 33 1.62 -18.78 -3.90
CA THR A 33 1.15 -19.66 -2.82
C THR A 33 2.31 -20.06 -1.91
N ARG A 34 3.45 -20.47 -2.46
CA ARG A 34 4.64 -20.82 -1.69
C ARG A 34 5.11 -19.64 -0.80
N GLN A 35 5.08 -18.42 -1.32
CA GLN A 35 5.40 -17.23 -0.52
C GLN A 35 4.39 -17.02 0.63
N ALA A 36 3.11 -17.12 0.36
CA ALA A 36 2.07 -16.93 1.38
C ALA A 36 2.14 -17.99 2.49
N LEU A 37 2.35 -19.27 2.13
CA LEU A 37 2.53 -20.36 3.09
C LEU A 37 3.81 -20.17 3.93
N ALA A 38 4.92 -19.77 3.30
CA ALA A 38 6.15 -19.50 4.03
C ALA A 38 5.98 -18.35 5.04
N LEU A 39 5.15 -17.35 4.75
CA LEU A 39 4.83 -16.28 5.69
C LEU A 39 4.04 -16.82 6.89
N GLU A 40 3.03 -17.67 6.68
CA GLU A 40 2.30 -18.31 7.78
C GLU A 40 3.23 -19.15 8.67
N GLU A 41 4.03 -20.01 8.05
CA GLU A 41 4.94 -20.93 8.76
C GLU A 41 5.99 -20.21 9.61
N ASN A 42 6.36 -19.00 9.22
CA ASN A 42 7.36 -18.19 9.93
C ASN A 42 6.77 -17.06 10.78
N GLY A 43 5.47 -17.09 11.06
CA GLY A 43 4.81 -16.18 12.01
C GLY A 43 4.63 -14.74 11.50
N TRP A 44 4.67 -14.52 10.18
CA TRP A 44 4.31 -13.24 9.60
C TRP A 44 2.79 -13.09 9.55
N THR A 45 2.30 -11.87 9.75
CA THR A 45 0.86 -11.59 9.71
C THR A 45 0.28 -11.80 8.31
N GLY A 46 0.99 -11.37 7.27
CA GLY A 46 0.51 -11.45 5.90
C GLY A 46 1.39 -10.68 4.92
N ALA A 47 0.80 -10.17 3.85
CA ALA A 47 1.54 -9.38 2.87
C ALA A 47 0.70 -8.30 2.20
N LEU A 48 1.35 -7.18 1.86
CA LEU A 48 0.83 -6.19 0.93
C LEU A 48 0.91 -6.75 -0.49
N ILE A 49 -0.24 -6.84 -1.15
CA ILE A 49 -0.37 -7.20 -2.56
C ILE A 49 -0.52 -5.91 -3.36
N GLY A 50 0.42 -5.67 -4.28
CA GLY A 50 0.50 -4.43 -5.05
C GLY A 50 -0.64 -4.24 -6.03
N THR A 51 -0.96 -2.99 -6.37
CA THR A 51 -1.89 -2.60 -7.44
C THR A 51 -1.24 -1.59 -8.37
N GLY A 52 -1.72 -1.52 -9.59
CA GLY A 52 -1.28 -0.56 -10.61
C GLY A 52 -1.62 -1.04 -12.01
N TRP A 53 -1.64 -0.12 -12.98
CA TRP A 53 -1.84 -0.50 -14.37
C TRP A 53 -0.73 -1.45 -14.85
N GLY A 54 -1.12 -2.48 -15.61
CA GLY A 54 -0.20 -3.51 -16.08
C GLY A 54 0.21 -4.57 -15.05
N ARG A 55 -0.45 -4.59 -13.88
CA ARG A 55 -0.27 -5.63 -12.84
C ARG A 55 -1.45 -6.59 -12.81
N PRO A 56 -1.26 -7.82 -12.33
CA PRO A 56 -2.38 -8.68 -11.99
C PRO A 56 -3.35 -7.98 -11.02
N ASP A 57 -4.64 -8.30 -11.14
CA ASP A 57 -5.64 -7.74 -10.24
C ASP A 57 -5.42 -8.18 -8.80
N THR A 58 -5.40 -7.23 -7.90
CA THR A 58 -5.03 -7.43 -6.49
C THR A 58 -6.04 -8.29 -5.73
N PHE A 59 -7.35 -8.12 -5.99
CA PHE A 59 -8.39 -8.92 -5.34
C PHE A 59 -8.40 -10.36 -5.81
N THR A 60 -8.20 -10.57 -7.11
CA THR A 60 -8.10 -11.90 -7.69
C THR A 60 -6.93 -12.68 -7.10
N VAL A 61 -5.75 -12.05 -7.00
CA VAL A 61 -4.58 -12.65 -6.36
C VAL A 61 -4.82 -12.90 -4.87
N ALA A 62 -5.33 -11.90 -4.15
CA ALA A 62 -5.62 -12.02 -2.71
C ALA A 62 -6.58 -13.16 -2.41
N THR A 63 -7.65 -13.31 -3.19
CA THR A 63 -8.63 -14.38 -3.04
C THR A 63 -8.00 -15.74 -3.27
N ALA A 64 -7.17 -15.88 -4.31
CA ALA A 64 -6.47 -17.13 -4.59
C ALA A 64 -5.53 -17.53 -3.46
N LEU A 65 -4.77 -16.60 -2.89
CA LEU A 65 -3.87 -16.85 -1.77
C LEU A 65 -4.62 -17.15 -0.48
N ALA A 66 -5.66 -16.39 -0.19
CA ALA A 66 -6.48 -16.58 1.00
C ALA A 66 -7.17 -17.96 1.03
N ALA A 67 -7.55 -18.48 -0.14
CA ALA A 67 -8.12 -19.83 -0.27
C ALA A 67 -7.09 -20.98 -0.08
N LYS A 68 -5.80 -20.67 -0.13
CA LYS A 68 -4.70 -21.62 0.05
C LYS A 68 -4.04 -21.55 1.44
N THR A 69 -4.45 -20.59 2.26
CA THR A 69 -3.84 -20.26 3.55
C THR A 69 -4.89 -20.27 4.65
N THR A 70 -4.47 -20.37 5.90
CA THR A 70 -5.35 -20.44 7.07
C THR A 70 -5.30 -19.18 7.94
N SER A 71 -4.14 -18.56 8.06
CA SER A 71 -3.92 -17.36 8.89
C SER A 71 -3.36 -16.16 8.12
N PHE A 72 -2.91 -16.34 6.90
CA PHE A 72 -2.38 -15.25 6.07
C PHE A 72 -3.41 -14.14 5.88
N GLU A 73 -3.05 -12.93 6.23
CA GLU A 73 -3.86 -11.72 6.09
C GLU A 73 -3.46 -10.93 4.84
N PRO A 74 -4.25 -10.98 3.76
CA PRO A 74 -3.96 -10.18 2.57
C PRO A 74 -4.23 -8.70 2.83
N LEU A 75 -3.20 -7.86 2.70
CA LEU A 75 -3.32 -6.41 2.65
C LEU A 75 -3.49 -5.99 1.18
N VAL A 76 -4.73 -5.82 0.74
CA VAL A 76 -5.05 -5.53 -0.66
C VAL A 76 -4.87 -4.04 -0.96
N ALA A 77 -4.06 -3.73 -1.96
CA ALA A 77 -3.90 -2.35 -2.41
C ALA A 77 -5.01 -1.96 -3.38
N VAL A 78 -5.66 -0.84 -3.14
CA VAL A 78 -6.83 -0.37 -3.88
C VAL A 78 -6.68 1.12 -4.23
N ARG A 79 -7.18 1.50 -5.42
CA ARG A 79 -7.26 2.90 -5.84
C ARG A 79 -8.71 3.34 -5.95
N PRO A 80 -9.12 4.39 -5.22
CA PRO A 80 -10.34 5.13 -5.54
C PRO A 80 -10.28 5.63 -6.99
N GLY A 81 -11.35 5.39 -7.74
CA GLY A 81 -11.40 5.69 -9.17
C GLY A 81 -11.41 4.44 -10.06
N TYR A 82 -10.64 3.40 -9.73
CA TYR A 82 -10.76 2.11 -10.41
C TYR A 82 -11.99 1.32 -9.95
N TRP A 83 -12.36 1.52 -8.68
CA TRP A 83 -13.48 0.87 -8.04
C TRP A 83 -14.56 1.87 -7.66
N ARG A 84 -15.80 1.55 -7.95
CA ARG A 84 -16.94 2.26 -7.35
C ARG A 84 -17.06 1.85 -5.88
N PRO A 85 -17.35 2.77 -4.93
CA PRO A 85 -17.35 2.46 -3.49
C PRO A 85 -18.22 1.26 -3.10
N ALA A 86 -19.45 1.18 -3.61
CA ALA A 86 -20.36 0.08 -3.29
C ALA A 86 -19.87 -1.26 -3.86
N HIS A 87 -19.32 -1.29 -5.08
CA HIS A 87 -18.74 -2.50 -5.65
C HIS A 87 -17.50 -2.93 -4.87
N PHE A 88 -16.64 -2.00 -4.53
CA PHE A 88 -15.47 -2.28 -3.68
C PHE A 88 -15.89 -2.80 -2.31
N ALA A 89 -16.85 -2.15 -1.64
CA ALA A 89 -17.33 -2.57 -0.33
C ALA A 89 -17.90 -4.00 -0.37
N SER A 90 -18.64 -4.37 -1.44
CA SER A 90 -19.17 -5.72 -1.64
C SER A 90 -18.07 -6.75 -1.87
N ALA A 91 -17.08 -6.47 -2.73
CA ALA A 91 -15.96 -7.37 -3.00
C ALA A 91 -15.11 -7.58 -1.73
N ALA A 92 -14.81 -6.51 -1.02
CA ALA A 92 -14.05 -6.55 0.23
C ALA A 92 -14.78 -7.34 1.32
N SER A 93 -16.08 -7.09 1.48
CA SER A 93 -16.91 -7.81 2.44
C SER A 93 -16.99 -9.31 2.12
N THR A 94 -17.08 -9.65 0.83
CA THR A 94 -17.07 -11.04 0.38
C THR A 94 -15.74 -11.72 0.71
N LEU A 95 -14.62 -11.10 0.40
CA LEU A 95 -13.30 -11.66 0.71
C LEU A 95 -13.08 -11.78 2.21
N ASP A 96 -13.51 -10.77 2.97
CA ASP A 96 -13.43 -10.77 4.42
C ASP A 96 -14.22 -11.93 5.05
N HIS A 97 -15.46 -12.13 4.59
CA HIS A 97 -16.32 -13.23 5.01
C HIS A 97 -15.70 -14.60 4.67
N LEU A 98 -15.25 -14.80 3.41
CA LEU A 98 -14.63 -16.05 2.98
C LEU A 98 -13.34 -16.39 3.73
N THR A 99 -12.68 -15.40 4.28
CA THR A 99 -11.43 -15.55 5.03
C THR A 99 -11.63 -15.57 6.55
N GLY A 100 -12.88 -15.45 7.05
CA GLY A 100 -13.12 -15.36 8.49
C GLY A 100 -12.48 -14.12 9.12
N GLY A 101 -12.51 -12.98 8.39
CA GLY A 101 -12.07 -11.72 8.93
C GLY A 101 -10.58 -11.39 8.73
N ARG A 102 -9.90 -11.96 7.78
CA ARG A 102 -8.45 -11.76 7.55
C ARG A 102 -8.10 -10.61 6.61
N LEU A 103 -9.08 -9.94 6.00
CA LEU A 103 -8.83 -8.87 5.04
C LEU A 103 -8.24 -7.62 5.73
N ARG A 104 -7.25 -7.02 5.08
CA ARG A 104 -6.73 -5.66 5.31
C ARG A 104 -6.77 -4.88 4.00
N VAL A 105 -6.93 -3.57 4.06
CA VAL A 105 -7.07 -2.72 2.88
C VAL A 105 -6.05 -1.60 2.90
N ASN A 106 -5.28 -1.43 1.81
CA ASN A 106 -4.36 -0.33 1.63
C ASN A 106 -4.86 0.61 0.53
N ILE A 107 -5.33 1.78 0.90
CA ILE A 107 -5.80 2.80 -0.04
C ILE A 107 -4.61 3.54 -0.64
N VAL A 108 -4.53 3.58 -1.96
CA VAL A 108 -3.46 4.23 -2.71
C VAL A 108 -4.03 5.33 -3.60
N SER A 109 -3.70 6.58 -3.33
CA SER A 109 -4.11 7.75 -4.13
C SER A 109 -2.98 8.34 -4.97
N GLY A 110 -1.78 7.75 -4.87
CA GLY A 110 -0.59 8.23 -5.53
C GLY A 110 -0.62 8.07 -7.05
N LYS A 111 0.53 8.35 -7.65
CA LYS A 111 0.76 8.34 -9.09
C LYS A 111 0.48 6.99 -9.74
N ASP A 112 -0.32 6.96 -10.80
CA ASP A 112 -0.52 5.84 -11.71
C ASP A 112 -1.03 6.34 -13.06
N ASP A 113 -1.20 5.45 -14.01
CA ASP A 113 -1.83 5.76 -15.29
C ASP A 113 -3.37 5.65 -15.16
N LEU A 114 -3.98 6.72 -14.66
CA LEU A 114 -5.42 6.76 -14.41
C LEU A 114 -6.23 6.62 -15.71
N GLY A 115 -5.75 7.22 -16.80
CA GLY A 115 -6.40 7.14 -18.10
C GLY A 115 -6.48 5.71 -18.64
N ALA A 116 -5.46 4.89 -18.39
CA ALA A 116 -5.45 3.49 -18.80
C ALA A 116 -6.50 2.63 -18.08
N TYR A 117 -6.92 3.05 -16.89
CA TYR A 117 -8.04 2.42 -16.16
C TYR A 117 -9.41 3.02 -16.53
N GLY A 118 -9.45 4.00 -17.40
CA GLY A 118 -10.69 4.70 -17.74
C GLY A 118 -11.13 5.70 -16.67
N ASP A 119 -10.21 6.11 -15.77
CA ASP A 119 -10.46 7.15 -14.78
C ASP A 119 -10.12 8.54 -15.34
N ALA A 120 -10.79 9.57 -14.83
CA ALA A 120 -10.50 10.94 -15.20
C ALA A 120 -9.16 11.41 -14.64
N ASP A 121 -8.44 12.22 -15.40
CA ASP A 121 -7.20 12.87 -14.97
C ASP A 121 -7.59 14.04 -14.05
N ALA A 122 -7.68 13.74 -12.75
CA ALA A 122 -8.02 14.73 -11.73
C ALA A 122 -6.73 15.37 -11.15
N GLU A 123 -6.84 16.65 -10.80
CA GLU A 123 -5.80 17.35 -10.03
C GLU A 123 -5.48 16.59 -8.73
N GLN A 124 -4.28 16.78 -8.19
CA GLN A 124 -3.84 16.02 -7.00
C GLN A 124 -4.74 16.29 -5.78
N SER A 125 -5.19 17.53 -5.58
CA SER A 125 -6.12 17.91 -4.52
C SER A 125 -7.44 17.17 -4.63
N ASP A 126 -8.02 17.12 -5.83
CA ASP A 126 -9.29 16.45 -6.08
C ASP A 126 -9.20 14.94 -5.86
N ARG A 127 -8.06 14.34 -6.21
CA ARG A 127 -7.82 12.91 -5.93
C ARG A 127 -7.81 12.59 -4.44
N TYR A 128 -7.27 13.48 -3.60
CA TYR A 128 -7.29 13.27 -2.16
C TYR A 128 -8.65 13.56 -1.53
N ALA A 129 -9.38 14.56 -2.01
CA ALA A 129 -10.78 14.80 -1.64
C ALA A 129 -11.64 13.58 -1.98
N ARG A 130 -11.57 13.11 -3.23
CA ARG A 130 -12.24 11.89 -3.68
C ARG A 130 -11.85 10.65 -2.84
N THR A 131 -10.60 10.57 -2.42
CA THR A 131 -10.14 9.44 -1.58
C THR A 131 -10.74 9.50 -0.17
N GLY A 132 -10.81 10.66 0.43
CA GLY A 132 -11.47 10.84 1.72
C GLY A 132 -12.94 10.43 1.65
N GLU A 133 -13.67 10.94 0.66
CA GLU A 133 -15.07 10.59 0.40
C GLU A 133 -15.27 9.09 0.13
N PHE A 134 -14.36 8.47 -0.64
CA PHE A 134 -14.39 7.03 -0.88
C PHE A 134 -14.26 6.23 0.42
N ILE A 135 -13.30 6.58 1.28
CA ILE A 135 -13.07 5.86 2.54
C ILE A 135 -14.26 6.02 3.48
N GLU A 136 -14.80 7.22 3.60
CA GLU A 136 -15.98 7.51 4.40
C GLU A 136 -17.17 6.67 3.95
N LEU A 137 -17.50 6.73 2.66
CA LEU A 137 -18.64 6.00 2.10
C LEU A 137 -18.46 4.48 2.23
N VAL A 138 -17.28 3.95 1.96
CA VAL A 138 -16.98 2.51 2.11
C VAL A 138 -17.15 2.07 3.57
N ARG A 139 -16.70 2.87 4.52
CA ARG A 139 -16.85 2.58 5.95
C ARG A 139 -18.32 2.55 6.35
N ARG A 140 -19.12 3.50 5.89
CA ARG A 140 -20.58 3.50 6.10
C ARG A 140 -21.25 2.26 5.51
N LEU A 141 -20.91 1.90 4.27
CA LEU A 141 -21.45 0.70 3.60
C LEU A 141 -21.12 -0.59 4.35
N TRP A 142 -20.00 -0.67 5.06
CA TRP A 142 -19.67 -1.83 5.88
C TRP A 142 -20.38 -1.87 7.22
N THR A 143 -20.72 -0.72 7.79
CA THR A 143 -21.23 -0.59 9.17
C THR A 143 -22.70 -0.28 9.28
N GLU A 144 -23.29 0.29 8.23
CA GLU A 144 -24.69 0.71 8.19
C GLU A 144 -25.49 -0.12 7.16
N GLU A 145 -26.81 -0.03 7.21
CA GLU A 145 -27.75 -0.58 6.24
C GLU A 145 -28.51 0.55 5.56
N ASP A 146 -29.06 0.29 4.39
CA ASP A 146 -29.84 1.24 3.60
C ASP A 146 -29.14 2.60 3.39
N VAL A 147 -27.84 2.54 3.10
CA VAL A 147 -27.01 3.74 2.96
C VAL A 147 -27.43 4.54 1.74
N THR A 148 -27.86 5.78 1.97
CA THR A 148 -27.97 6.80 0.94
C THR A 148 -26.90 7.85 1.18
N TYR A 149 -26.09 8.15 0.15
CA TYR A 149 -24.98 9.09 0.20
C TYR A 149 -24.94 9.93 -1.07
N ARG A 150 -24.81 11.24 -0.92
CA ARG A 150 -24.72 12.22 -2.02
C ARG A 150 -23.54 13.13 -1.76
N GLY A 151 -22.36 12.70 -2.20
CA GLY A 151 -21.14 13.48 -2.12
C GLY A 151 -20.83 14.21 -3.41
N GLU A 152 -19.64 14.81 -3.43
CA GLU A 152 -19.11 15.50 -4.61
C GLU A 152 -18.65 14.52 -5.71
N HIS A 153 -18.07 13.39 -5.29
CA HIS A 153 -17.47 12.40 -6.18
C HIS A 153 -18.29 11.12 -6.31
N PHE A 154 -19.05 10.76 -5.27
CA PHE A 154 -19.77 9.50 -5.21
C PHE A 154 -21.22 9.68 -4.79
N HIS A 155 -22.05 8.78 -5.32
CA HIS A 155 -23.46 8.76 -5.05
C HIS A 155 -23.94 7.31 -4.98
N VAL A 156 -24.65 6.96 -3.92
CA VAL A 156 -25.36 5.69 -3.75
C VAL A 156 -26.72 5.92 -3.12
N GLU A 157 -27.68 5.07 -3.43
CA GLU A 157 -29.03 5.13 -2.89
C GLU A 157 -29.45 3.75 -2.39
N HIS A 158 -30.01 3.67 -1.18
CA HIS A 158 -30.56 2.46 -0.61
C HIS A 158 -29.63 1.26 -0.68
N SER A 159 -28.32 1.47 -0.38
CA SER A 159 -27.30 0.46 -0.54
C SER A 159 -27.03 -0.29 0.75
N THR A 160 -27.20 -1.60 0.72
CA THR A 160 -26.81 -2.52 1.79
C THR A 160 -25.85 -3.57 1.26
N VAL A 161 -24.67 -3.68 1.87
CA VAL A 161 -23.63 -4.65 1.47
C VAL A 161 -23.85 -5.99 2.18
N VAL A 162 -23.88 -7.08 1.41
CA VAL A 162 -24.00 -8.46 1.86
C VAL A 162 -22.96 -9.31 1.13
N PRO A 163 -22.26 -10.26 1.81
CA PRO A 163 -22.26 -10.52 3.26
C PRO A 163 -21.76 -9.31 4.06
N ARG A 164 -22.05 -9.28 5.35
CA ARG A 164 -21.50 -8.24 6.24
C ARG A 164 -20.03 -8.53 6.54
N ILE A 165 -19.30 -7.49 6.86
CA ILE A 165 -17.90 -7.60 7.35
C ILE A 165 -17.89 -8.38 8.66
N GLU A 166 -16.90 -9.25 8.83
CA GLU A 166 -16.67 -9.97 10.08
C GLU A 166 -16.24 -9.01 11.20
N GLN A 167 -16.87 -9.15 12.37
CA GLN A 167 -16.52 -8.31 13.52
C GLN A 167 -15.21 -8.77 14.17
N ARG A 168 -14.35 -7.80 14.50
CA ARG A 168 -13.07 -8.02 15.19
C ARG A 168 -13.01 -7.22 16.48
N GLY A 169 -13.62 -7.76 17.54
CA GLY A 169 -13.81 -7.02 18.77
C GLY A 169 -14.71 -5.80 18.56
N GLU A 170 -14.24 -4.63 18.87
CA GLU A 170 -14.96 -3.37 18.69
C GLU A 170 -14.93 -2.83 17.26
N ARG A 171 -13.99 -3.30 16.45
CA ARG A 171 -13.82 -2.84 15.07
C ARG A 171 -14.79 -3.55 14.12
N ARG A 172 -15.52 -2.75 13.36
CA ARG A 172 -16.58 -3.21 12.44
C ARG A 172 -16.17 -3.13 10.97
N HIS A 173 -14.89 -2.99 10.67
CA HIS A 173 -14.36 -2.92 9.29
C HIS A 173 -12.92 -3.43 9.23
N PRO A 174 -12.42 -3.87 8.08
CA PRO A 174 -11.02 -4.18 7.88
C PRO A 174 -10.13 -2.98 8.22
N LEU A 175 -8.89 -3.21 8.70
CA LEU A 175 -7.93 -2.12 8.90
C LEU A 175 -7.66 -1.40 7.58
N LEU A 176 -7.82 -0.07 7.60
CA LEU A 176 -7.54 0.80 6.47
C LEU A 176 -6.16 1.42 6.60
N TYR A 177 -5.25 0.95 5.77
CA TYR A 177 -3.91 1.49 5.61
C TYR A 177 -3.92 2.59 4.55
N PHE A 178 -3.12 3.61 4.76
CA PHE A 178 -2.96 4.68 3.80
C PHE A 178 -1.50 5.11 3.69
N GLY A 179 -1.05 5.42 2.47
CA GLY A 179 0.30 5.89 2.21
C GLY A 179 0.30 7.24 1.49
N GLY A 180 1.17 8.12 1.91
CA GLY A 180 1.34 9.42 1.28
C GLY A 180 2.21 10.34 2.14
N ALA A 181 2.78 11.38 1.51
CA ALA A 181 3.69 12.31 2.18
C ALA A 181 3.36 13.78 1.89
N SER A 182 2.37 14.06 1.06
CA SER A 182 1.89 15.43 0.85
C SER A 182 0.98 15.88 1.99
N PRO A 183 0.85 17.19 2.25
CA PRO A 183 -0.09 17.69 3.26
C PRO A 183 -1.52 17.17 3.06
N ALA A 184 -2.01 17.13 1.83
CA ALA A 184 -3.33 16.59 1.52
C ALA A 184 -3.44 15.08 1.85
N ALA A 185 -2.39 14.30 1.58
CA ALA A 185 -2.35 12.88 1.93
C ALA A 185 -2.33 12.68 3.46
N GLU A 186 -1.55 13.48 4.17
CA GLU A 186 -1.47 13.41 5.63
C GLU A 186 -2.81 13.82 6.28
N GLY A 187 -3.54 14.77 5.69
CA GLY A 187 -4.91 15.11 6.10
C GLY A 187 -5.87 13.93 5.97
N VAL A 188 -5.87 13.25 4.82
CA VAL A 188 -6.69 12.03 4.63
C VAL A 188 -6.30 10.94 5.63
N ALA A 189 -5.01 10.74 5.88
CA ALA A 189 -4.56 9.75 6.86
C ALA A 189 -5.02 10.08 8.28
N ALA A 190 -4.82 11.32 8.71
CA ALA A 190 -5.21 11.78 10.04
C ALA A 190 -6.71 11.63 10.30
N THR A 191 -7.54 11.89 9.28
CA THR A 191 -9.00 11.83 9.41
C THR A 191 -9.54 10.41 9.23
N HIS A 192 -9.05 9.67 8.23
CA HIS A 192 -9.74 8.49 7.74
C HIS A 192 -8.96 7.16 7.86
N ALA A 193 -7.64 7.14 8.00
CA ALA A 193 -6.90 5.89 8.05
C ALA A 193 -6.80 5.30 9.46
N ASP A 194 -6.68 3.98 9.57
CA ASP A 194 -6.32 3.31 10.82
C ASP A 194 -4.79 3.22 10.96
N VAL A 195 -4.08 3.07 9.84
CA VAL A 195 -2.61 2.94 9.79
C VAL A 195 -2.04 3.83 8.69
N GLN A 196 -1.12 4.73 9.05
CA GLN A 196 -0.30 5.47 8.08
C GLN A 196 0.96 4.68 7.75
N LEU A 197 1.19 4.41 6.47
CA LEU A 197 2.41 3.78 5.97
C LEU A 197 3.42 4.83 5.52
N PHE A 198 4.63 4.73 6.07
CA PHE A 198 5.79 5.45 5.58
C PHE A 198 6.55 4.60 4.57
N TRP A 199 7.15 5.26 3.62
CA TRP A 199 7.86 4.61 2.54
C TRP A 199 9.27 5.18 2.44
N GLY A 200 10.26 4.34 2.82
CA GLY A 200 11.67 4.72 2.79
C GLY A 200 11.96 6.03 3.51
N GLU A 201 12.36 5.97 4.78
CA GLU A 201 12.56 7.17 5.58
C GLU A 201 13.73 6.97 6.55
N THR A 202 14.39 8.05 6.95
CA THR A 202 15.34 8.04 8.04
C THR A 202 14.64 7.88 9.39
N LEU A 203 15.36 7.43 10.41
CA LEU A 203 14.80 7.29 11.77
C LEU A 203 14.27 8.63 12.31
N ASP A 204 14.98 9.71 12.04
CA ASP A 204 14.54 11.05 12.47
C ASP A 204 13.34 11.53 11.66
N GLY A 205 13.32 11.27 10.34
CA GLY A 205 12.19 11.58 9.50
C GLY A 205 10.93 10.81 9.89
N VAL A 206 11.04 9.52 10.27
CA VAL A 206 9.91 8.74 10.82
C VAL A 206 9.40 9.39 12.11
N ARG A 207 10.29 9.75 13.03
CA ARG A 207 9.91 10.38 14.31
C ARG A 207 9.18 11.72 14.10
N GLU A 208 9.71 12.58 13.25
CA GLU A 208 9.11 13.85 12.88
C GLU A 208 7.70 13.66 12.28
N ARG A 209 7.57 12.75 11.34
CA ARG A 209 6.28 12.50 10.68
C ARG A 209 5.24 11.90 11.63
N ILE A 210 5.61 11.01 12.52
CA ILE A 210 4.71 10.49 13.57
C ILE A 210 4.20 11.63 14.45
N GLN A 211 5.12 12.49 14.90
CA GLN A 211 4.72 13.63 15.74
C GLN A 211 3.78 14.58 15.01
N ARG A 212 4.09 14.95 13.77
CA ARG A 212 3.24 15.81 12.94
C ARG A 212 1.85 15.22 12.71
N LEU A 213 1.77 13.94 12.39
CA LEU A 213 0.49 13.26 12.15
C LEU A 213 -0.36 13.14 13.42
N ARG A 214 0.25 13.01 14.59
CA ARG A 214 -0.48 13.06 15.86
C ARG A 214 -1.10 14.43 16.11
N VAL A 215 -0.30 15.48 15.94
CA VAL A 215 -0.81 16.87 16.05
C VAL A 215 -1.94 17.11 15.05
N LEU A 216 -1.74 16.71 13.80
CA LEU A 216 -2.78 16.85 12.76
C LEU A 216 -4.05 16.05 13.09
N SER A 217 -3.93 14.87 13.69
CA SER A 217 -5.09 14.09 14.13
C SER A 217 -5.90 14.83 15.21
N ASP A 218 -5.24 15.50 16.12
CA ASP A 218 -5.89 16.32 17.14
C ASP A 218 -6.55 17.57 16.51
N GLU A 219 -5.86 18.24 15.57
CA GLU A 219 -6.36 19.43 14.87
C GLU A 219 -7.61 19.16 14.03
N VAL A 220 -7.68 18.00 13.36
CA VAL A 220 -8.87 17.60 12.57
C VAL A 220 -9.99 17.02 13.43
N GLY A 221 -9.82 16.91 14.73
CA GLY A 221 -10.82 16.34 15.64
C GLY A 221 -11.10 14.85 15.36
N ARG A 222 -10.03 14.06 15.20
CA ARG A 222 -10.15 12.64 14.83
C ARG A 222 -11.07 11.87 15.80
N GLU A 223 -12.13 11.27 15.27
CA GLU A 223 -13.09 10.42 16.02
C GLU A 223 -12.70 8.94 16.07
N LEU A 224 -11.75 8.52 15.21
CA LEU A 224 -11.25 7.14 15.16
C LEU A 224 -10.21 6.87 16.27
N PRO A 225 -9.93 5.60 16.60
CA PRO A 225 -8.82 5.24 17.49
C PRO A 225 -7.50 5.88 17.03
N ALA A 226 -6.55 6.02 17.94
CA ALA A 226 -5.26 6.65 17.64
C ALA A 226 -4.61 6.05 16.40
N LEU A 227 -4.14 6.91 15.48
CA LEU A 227 -3.49 6.52 14.24
C LEU A 227 -2.26 5.66 14.53
N GLN A 228 -2.22 4.49 13.91
CA GLN A 228 -1.08 3.58 13.95
C GLN A 228 -0.11 3.90 12.80
N PHE A 229 1.12 3.38 12.90
CA PHE A 229 2.17 3.67 11.93
C PHE A 229 2.85 2.40 11.47
N GLY A 230 3.13 2.31 10.17
CA GLY A 230 3.91 1.26 9.56
C GLY A 230 5.04 1.83 8.70
N LEU A 231 6.15 1.13 8.61
CA LEU A 231 7.28 1.49 7.78
C LEU A 231 7.53 0.39 6.74
N ARG A 232 7.52 0.77 5.48
CA ARG A 232 7.95 -0.11 4.39
C ARG A 232 9.43 0.08 4.13
N ILE A 233 10.18 -0.99 4.33
CA ILE A 233 11.63 -1.05 4.11
C ILE A 233 12.00 -2.29 3.31
N THR A 234 13.13 -2.26 2.63
CA THR A 234 13.78 -3.44 2.08
C THR A 234 14.81 -3.93 3.09
N THR A 235 14.81 -5.21 3.37
CA THR A 235 15.71 -5.82 4.35
C THR A 235 16.61 -6.85 3.69
N PHE A 236 17.87 -6.88 4.12
CA PHE A 236 18.84 -7.89 3.73
C PHE A 236 19.24 -8.69 4.99
N VAL A 237 18.82 -9.96 5.03
CA VAL A 237 19.16 -10.88 6.12
C VAL A 237 20.19 -11.88 5.61
N ARG A 238 21.38 -11.90 6.23
CA ARG A 238 22.49 -12.81 5.88
C ARG A 238 23.14 -13.30 7.17
N ASP A 239 23.97 -14.32 7.06
CA ASP A 239 24.66 -14.90 8.21
C ASP A 239 25.58 -13.92 8.92
N THR A 240 26.10 -12.93 8.21
CA THR A 240 26.92 -11.88 8.79
C THR A 240 26.50 -10.49 8.32
N THR A 241 26.77 -9.48 9.14
CA THR A 241 26.51 -8.07 8.81
C THR A 241 27.24 -7.64 7.55
N ASP A 242 28.48 -8.08 7.34
CA ASP A 242 29.27 -7.72 6.16
C ASP A 242 28.69 -8.30 4.85
N LEU A 243 28.11 -9.51 4.92
CA LEU A 243 27.40 -10.10 3.79
C LEU A 243 26.12 -9.29 3.47
N ALA A 244 25.37 -8.91 4.48
CA ALA A 244 24.15 -8.12 4.30
C ALA A 244 24.47 -6.75 3.68
N TRP A 245 25.54 -6.08 4.12
CA TRP A 245 25.97 -4.82 3.54
C TRP A 245 26.43 -4.95 2.10
N ARG A 246 27.26 -5.94 1.79
CA ARG A 246 27.70 -6.18 0.39
C ARG A 246 26.51 -6.40 -0.57
N ASP A 247 25.53 -7.15 -0.15
CA ASP A 247 24.34 -7.38 -0.96
C ASP A 247 23.51 -6.11 -1.12
N ALA A 248 23.39 -5.30 -0.08
CA ALA A 248 22.70 -4.02 -0.15
C ALA A 248 23.41 -3.06 -1.12
N GLU A 249 24.74 -2.93 -1.03
CA GLU A 249 25.57 -2.10 -1.93
C GLU A 249 25.45 -2.59 -3.37
N THR A 250 25.51 -3.91 -3.60
CA THR A 250 25.31 -4.50 -4.92
C THR A 250 23.96 -4.14 -5.51
N ARG A 251 22.91 -4.20 -4.68
CA ARG A 251 21.54 -3.86 -5.09
C ARG A 251 21.40 -2.38 -5.46
N VAL A 252 21.97 -1.49 -4.65
CA VAL A 252 21.98 -0.05 -4.94
C VAL A 252 22.70 0.22 -6.27
N ALA A 253 23.85 -0.40 -6.50
CA ALA A 253 24.59 -0.27 -7.77
C ALA A 253 23.79 -0.78 -8.98
N GLN A 254 23.10 -1.91 -8.86
CA GLN A 254 22.20 -2.44 -9.91
C GLN A 254 21.05 -1.48 -10.21
N MET A 255 20.41 -0.93 -9.17
CA MET A 255 19.35 0.07 -9.34
C MET A 255 19.85 1.33 -10.04
N ALA A 256 21.02 1.83 -9.67
CA ALA A 256 21.63 2.99 -10.32
C ALA A 256 21.95 2.73 -11.81
N ALA A 257 22.49 1.56 -12.13
CA ALA A 257 22.75 1.15 -13.51
C ALA A 257 21.45 1.08 -14.34
N GLN A 258 20.38 0.50 -13.81
CA GLN A 258 19.08 0.43 -14.49
C GLN A 258 18.46 1.81 -14.72
N HIS A 259 18.63 2.75 -13.80
CA HIS A 259 18.13 4.12 -13.98
C HIS A 259 18.88 4.87 -15.10
N SER A 260 20.18 4.64 -15.26
CA SER A 260 20.96 5.22 -16.35
C SER A 260 20.62 4.61 -17.71
N ASP A 261 20.26 3.34 -17.77
CA ASP A 261 19.88 2.63 -19.00
C ASP A 261 18.45 2.95 -19.46
N ASN A 262 17.52 3.15 -18.54
CA ASN A 262 16.13 3.56 -18.84
C ASN A 262 16.03 4.97 -19.44
N GLY A 263 17.09 5.79 -19.37
CA GLY A 263 17.23 7.03 -20.12
C GLY A 263 17.49 6.84 -21.62
N ARG A 264 17.77 5.61 -22.08
CA ARG A 264 18.07 5.26 -23.48
C ARG A 264 17.01 4.39 -24.19
N GLY A 265 15.83 4.22 -23.61
CA GLY A 265 14.61 3.90 -24.38
C GLY A 265 14.56 2.57 -25.12
N GLU A 266 15.11 1.47 -24.58
CA GLU A 266 14.81 0.12 -25.10
C GLU A 266 14.72 -0.89 -23.96
N HIS A 267 13.52 -1.05 -23.45
CA HIS A 267 12.92 -2.32 -22.98
C HIS A 267 11.61 -1.98 -22.25
N GLY A 268 10.51 -2.03 -22.99
CA GLY A 268 9.21 -2.49 -22.51
C GLY A 268 8.60 -1.90 -21.24
N SER A 269 9.08 -0.82 -20.69
CA SER A 269 8.32 0.00 -19.75
C SER A 269 7.28 0.77 -20.56
N LEU A 270 6.02 0.73 -20.11
CA LEU A 270 4.98 1.61 -20.65
C LEU A 270 5.55 3.04 -20.66
N PRO A 271 5.34 3.81 -21.74
CA PRO A 271 5.94 5.13 -21.86
C PRO A 271 5.59 5.96 -20.63
N VAL A 272 6.61 6.37 -19.90
CA VAL A 272 6.43 7.28 -18.76
C VAL A 272 5.94 8.60 -19.34
N ASN A 273 4.71 9.00 -19.03
CA ASN A 273 4.19 10.29 -19.46
C ASN A 273 5.18 11.39 -19.02
N PRO A 274 5.86 12.09 -19.96
CA PRO A 274 6.90 13.06 -19.64
C PRO A 274 6.37 14.28 -18.84
N HIS A 275 5.06 14.49 -18.83
CA HIS A 275 4.41 15.58 -18.09
C HIS A 275 4.06 15.20 -16.64
N ARG A 276 4.40 14.01 -16.20
CA ARG A 276 4.15 13.55 -14.84
C ARG A 276 5.09 14.26 -13.85
N ARG A 277 4.58 15.20 -13.07
CA ARG A 277 5.29 15.75 -11.91
C ARG A 277 5.56 14.62 -10.90
N ALA A 278 6.75 14.56 -10.33
CA ALA A 278 7.09 13.60 -9.29
C ALA A 278 6.11 13.77 -8.11
N ALA A 279 5.55 12.67 -7.62
CA ALA A 279 4.76 12.71 -6.39
C ALA A 279 5.65 13.14 -5.22
N VAL A 280 5.08 13.87 -4.24
CA VAL A 280 5.84 14.40 -3.08
C VAL A 280 6.63 13.28 -2.37
N GLY A 281 6.05 12.09 -2.21
CA GLY A 281 6.77 10.94 -1.63
C GLY A 281 7.92 10.46 -2.50
N GLN A 282 7.80 10.51 -3.82
CA GLN A 282 8.90 10.17 -4.73
C GLN A 282 10.00 11.23 -4.70
N GLN A 283 9.65 12.52 -4.68
CA GLN A 283 10.64 13.59 -4.55
C GLN A 283 11.42 13.45 -3.25
N ARG A 284 10.73 13.19 -2.14
CA ARG A 284 11.39 12.95 -0.84
C ARG A 284 12.41 11.80 -0.89
N LEU A 285 12.12 10.72 -1.61
CA LEU A 285 13.09 9.62 -1.80
C LEU A 285 14.29 10.05 -2.64
N LEU A 286 14.09 10.86 -3.67
CA LEU A 286 15.19 11.42 -4.46
C LEU A 286 16.05 12.34 -3.62
N ASP A 287 15.45 13.24 -2.84
CA ASP A 287 16.17 14.14 -1.93
C ASP A 287 16.98 13.36 -0.87
N LEU A 288 16.45 12.23 -0.38
CA LEU A 288 17.18 11.34 0.52
C LEU A 288 18.35 10.64 -0.19
N ALA A 289 18.16 10.19 -1.43
CA ALA A 289 19.24 9.57 -2.22
C ALA A 289 20.39 10.56 -2.54
N GLU A 290 20.08 11.84 -2.75
CA GLU A 290 21.09 12.89 -2.94
C GLU A 290 21.94 13.15 -1.68
N ARG A 291 21.43 12.80 -0.49
CA ARG A 291 22.18 12.93 0.78
C ARG A 291 23.23 11.85 0.97
N GLY A 292 23.20 10.78 0.18
CA GLY A 292 24.14 9.68 0.18
C GLY A 292 23.50 8.31 0.34
N ASP A 293 24.28 7.27 0.16
CA ASP A 293 23.83 5.88 0.19
C ASP A 293 23.58 5.36 1.61
N VAL A 294 24.15 6.00 2.63
CA VAL A 294 24.00 5.62 4.04
C VAL A 294 23.46 6.82 4.83
N LEU A 295 22.19 6.76 5.19
CA LEU A 295 21.50 7.86 5.89
C LEU A 295 21.49 7.70 7.41
N ASP A 296 21.38 6.45 7.90
CA ASP A 296 21.36 6.11 9.33
C ASP A 296 22.38 4.99 9.61
N ASP A 297 23.65 5.35 9.85
CA ASP A 297 24.70 4.38 10.14
C ASP A 297 24.62 3.91 11.60
N LYS A 298 24.14 2.69 11.82
CA LYS A 298 24.13 2.03 13.14
C LYS A 298 25.31 1.12 13.41
N ARG A 299 26.28 1.00 12.51
CA ARG A 299 27.47 0.18 12.72
C ARG A 299 28.34 0.68 13.90
N ARG A 300 28.15 1.90 14.35
CA ARG A 300 28.94 2.57 15.41
C ARG A 300 28.25 2.66 16.76
N ARG A 301 27.13 2.00 16.99
CA ARG A 301 26.58 1.92 18.35
C ARG A 301 27.08 0.66 19.02
N PRO A 302 27.71 0.78 20.23
CA PRO A 302 28.20 -0.35 20.98
C PRO A 302 27.09 -1.28 21.45
#